data_6cf6bfc267d5ba65d9e835f0968a6857
#
_entry.id   6cf6bfc267d5ba65d9e835f0968a6857
#
_cell.length_a   1.000
_cell.length_b   1.000
_cell.length_c   1.000
_cell.angle_alpha   90.00
_cell.angle_beta   90.00
_cell.angle_gamma   90.00
#
_symmetry.space_group_name_H-M   'P 1'
#
loop_
_entity.id
_entity.type
_entity.pdbx_description
1 polymer ?
#
loop_
_entity_poly.entity_id
_entity_poly.type
_entity_poly.pdbx_seq_one_letter_code
_entity_poly.pdbx_strand_id
1 'polypeptide(L)'
;MPPQEKKDQNRNSIENIANEAVNVLWNICECSSRAVSIFNKEGCLEIVLKYLSRFPTNVGLAISVAYCLQTVTEDNIELLKSFNAPALRVLESAMLSPGSSMEYILLKTLVAGTVWNLKEIIPSKSQAEIINAILKILSEVLEVDAGEMVIQMKEAETQRLKTAAETEDVSANANGGDLIEDDEMEEMPHKRKVRRKTFISDLLPPTDKELREAIAMLTAQQTALEIIVNMCYSEGPSDDEWEELSSSDESDAFMEHCFSEGGGQLLSPLCLSHEIHSALTNCLIPKKIFEKTAFPNSIAVDICSKNPTWKPLIRKMNTIQCRALVCLQSLLSLLDVEPLGGAPALQALAQHLSELLFSQPDFAKHVDFLEADFLEAVSSALRALLQTMASKNISQCMTPDQLVTLCRAGIHSSNVGVRVNVVSILGITGSVLAKEDGTLETLKTIGCFLLEVVTQDPSLVVVGEALDALFDVFADGKEAERASVQIKLLSALKEFQPVFKMKIRKEGRSKYSPDQLCVLDNVKMNLRRFVAYQETVEKRLTT
;
A
#
# COMPACT_ATOMS: atom_id res chain seq x y z
N MET A 1 35.98 3.25 37.90
CA MET A 1 34.69 2.74 37.45
C MET A 1 34.37 1.49 38.25
N PRO A 2 33.22 1.40 38.91
CA PRO A 2 32.81 0.21 39.65
C PRO A 2 32.61 -0.97 38.68
N PRO A 3 32.77 -2.23 39.15
CA PRO A 3 32.71 -3.43 38.31
C PRO A 3 31.37 -3.62 37.57
N GLN A 4 30.31 -2.99 38.06
CA GLN A 4 28.96 -3.05 37.50
C GLN A 4 28.82 -2.19 36.24
N GLU A 5 29.38 -0.98 36.22
CA GLU A 5 29.38 -0.12 35.02
C GLU A 5 30.14 -0.72 33.83
N LYS A 6 31.26 -1.44 34.10
CA LYS A 6 31.99 -2.15 33.04
C LYS A 6 31.22 -3.35 32.48
N LYS A 7 30.41 -4.03 33.30
CA LYS A 7 29.54 -5.13 32.85
C LYS A 7 28.42 -4.61 31.99
N ASP A 8 27.80 -3.47 32.34
CA ASP A 8 26.70 -2.87 31.60
C ASP A 8 27.18 -2.26 30.26
N GLN A 9 28.34 -1.62 30.23
CA GLN A 9 28.97 -1.14 29.00
C GLN A 9 29.30 -2.28 28.02
N ASN A 10 29.82 -3.41 28.54
CA ASN A 10 30.16 -4.56 27.72
C ASN A 10 28.91 -5.27 27.20
N ARG A 11 27.83 -5.32 27.99
CA ARG A 11 26.52 -5.85 27.58
C ARG A 11 25.89 -5.01 26.49
N ASN A 12 25.85 -3.69 26.64
CA ASN A 12 25.31 -2.76 25.62
C ASN A 12 26.11 -2.86 24.30
N SER A 13 27.42 -3.03 24.36
CA SER A 13 28.25 -3.22 23.16
C SER A 13 27.93 -4.53 22.43
N ILE A 14 27.71 -5.63 23.16
CA ILE A 14 27.33 -6.91 22.57
C ILE A 14 25.94 -6.86 21.96
N GLU A 15 24.99 -6.21 22.63
CA GLU A 15 23.62 -6.05 22.11
C GLU A 15 23.56 -5.18 20.85
N ASN A 16 24.40 -4.14 20.76
CA ASN A 16 24.53 -3.31 19.54
C ASN A 16 25.11 -4.14 18.38
N ILE A 17 26.13 -4.95 18.62
CA ILE A 17 26.69 -5.85 17.59
C ILE A 17 25.64 -6.86 17.14
N ALA A 18 24.85 -7.42 18.06
CA ALA A 18 23.77 -8.34 17.73
C ALA A 18 22.68 -7.64 16.88
N ASN A 19 22.35 -6.40 17.21
CA ASN A 19 21.39 -5.61 16.44
C ASN A 19 21.86 -5.40 14.99
N GLU A 20 23.10 -4.97 14.79
CA GLU A 20 23.67 -4.79 13.44
C GLU A 20 23.76 -6.12 12.68
N ALA A 21 24.10 -7.22 13.35
CA ALA A 21 24.14 -8.53 12.73
C ALA A 21 22.75 -9.00 12.26
N VAL A 22 21.71 -8.75 13.07
CA VAL A 22 20.32 -9.06 12.69
C VAL A 22 19.85 -8.17 11.53
N ASN A 23 20.18 -6.88 11.53
CA ASN A 23 19.87 -5.98 10.42
C ASN A 23 20.53 -6.45 9.11
N VAL A 24 21.78 -6.88 9.14
CA VAL A 24 22.46 -7.45 7.96
C VAL A 24 21.76 -8.73 7.50
N LEU A 25 21.44 -9.64 8.44
CA LEU A 25 20.74 -10.88 8.13
C LEU A 25 19.36 -10.60 7.48
N TRP A 26 18.58 -9.68 8.05
CA TRP A 26 17.30 -9.25 7.49
C TRP A 26 17.46 -8.75 6.07
N ASN A 27 18.33 -7.75 5.84
CA ASN A 27 18.55 -7.18 4.50
C ASN A 27 18.97 -8.22 3.45
N ILE A 28 19.79 -9.20 3.83
CA ILE A 28 20.20 -10.28 2.93
C ILE A 28 19.02 -11.22 2.62
N CYS A 29 18.19 -11.56 3.61
CA CYS A 29 17.01 -12.41 3.42
C CYS A 29 15.94 -11.71 2.58
N GLU A 30 15.75 -10.40 2.74
CA GLU A 30 14.83 -9.61 1.94
C GLU A 30 15.21 -9.60 0.44
N CYS A 31 16.49 -9.61 0.13
CA CYS A 31 16.99 -9.56 -1.24
C CYS A 31 17.20 -10.93 -1.90
N SER A 32 17.11 -12.05 -1.17
CA SER A 32 17.56 -13.35 -1.67
C SER A 32 16.83 -14.54 -1.06
N SER A 33 16.02 -15.22 -1.87
CA SER A 33 15.40 -16.50 -1.51
C SER A 33 16.42 -17.59 -1.13
N ARG A 34 17.62 -17.56 -1.72
CA ARG A 34 18.72 -18.44 -1.33
C ARG A 34 19.20 -18.18 0.11
N ALA A 35 19.22 -16.93 0.55
CA ALA A 35 19.55 -16.59 1.92
C ALA A 35 18.50 -17.10 2.90
N VAL A 36 17.21 -17.00 2.55
CA VAL A 36 16.11 -17.58 3.32
C VAL A 36 16.25 -19.10 3.44
N SER A 37 16.61 -19.80 2.36
CA SER A 37 16.87 -21.24 2.39
C SER A 37 18.06 -21.61 3.32
N ILE A 38 19.11 -20.78 3.34
CA ILE A 38 20.24 -20.96 4.26
C ILE A 38 19.80 -20.68 5.71
N PHE A 39 19.00 -19.64 5.95
CA PHE A 39 18.42 -19.33 7.24
C PHE A 39 17.67 -20.54 7.84
N ASN A 40 16.84 -21.19 7.01
CA ASN A 40 16.11 -22.40 7.41
C ASN A 40 17.07 -23.54 7.76
N LYS A 41 18.01 -23.82 6.87
CA LYS A 41 18.95 -24.94 6.99
C LYS A 41 19.86 -24.83 8.21
N GLU A 42 20.35 -23.65 8.51
CA GLU A 42 21.27 -23.38 9.64
C GLU A 42 20.52 -23.22 10.98
N GLY A 43 19.18 -23.34 11.00
CA GLY A 43 18.38 -23.25 12.23
C GLY A 43 18.43 -21.88 12.90
N CYS A 44 18.55 -20.81 12.11
CA CYS A 44 18.68 -19.45 12.64
C CYS A 44 17.44 -18.99 13.43
N LEU A 45 16.29 -19.61 13.23
CA LEU A 45 15.02 -19.28 13.90
C LEU A 45 15.15 -19.28 15.44
N GLU A 46 15.77 -20.29 16.02
CA GLU A 46 15.90 -20.39 17.50
C GLU A 46 16.75 -19.24 18.07
N ILE A 47 17.80 -18.85 17.34
CA ILE A 47 18.69 -17.75 17.75
C ILE A 47 17.92 -16.43 17.70
N VAL A 48 17.19 -16.20 16.63
CA VAL A 48 16.43 -14.98 16.40
C VAL A 48 15.30 -14.84 17.44
N LEU A 49 14.55 -15.91 17.72
CA LEU A 49 13.51 -15.94 18.76
C LEU A 49 14.06 -15.69 20.17
N LYS A 50 15.27 -16.16 20.47
CA LYS A 50 15.94 -15.88 21.74
C LYS A 50 16.24 -14.39 21.92
N TYR A 51 16.56 -13.67 20.83
CA TYR A 51 16.72 -12.22 20.88
C TYR A 51 15.38 -11.51 20.95
N LEU A 52 14.33 -11.98 20.26
CA LEU A 52 12.99 -11.44 20.40
C LEU A 52 12.51 -11.47 21.84
N SER A 53 12.74 -12.58 22.58
CA SER A 53 12.32 -12.70 23.98
C SER A 53 12.94 -11.66 24.94
N ARG A 54 13.92 -10.89 24.46
CA ARG A 54 14.55 -9.80 25.22
C ARG A 54 13.84 -8.44 25.04
N PHE A 55 12.69 -8.39 24.37
CA PHE A 55 11.95 -7.16 24.13
C PHE A 55 11.70 -6.30 25.38
N PRO A 56 11.52 -6.86 26.61
CA PRO A 56 11.33 -6.02 27.79
C PRO A 56 12.58 -5.21 28.19
N THR A 57 13.76 -5.64 27.77
CA THR A 57 15.04 -5.00 28.14
C THR A 57 15.70 -4.25 26.99
N ASN A 58 15.43 -4.64 25.75
CA ASN A 58 16.00 -4.03 24.54
C ASN A 58 14.97 -4.10 23.39
N VAL A 59 14.08 -3.11 23.33
CA VAL A 59 13.04 -3.04 22.30
C VAL A 59 13.62 -2.82 20.91
N GLY A 60 14.73 -2.06 20.77
CA GLY A 60 15.36 -1.80 19.49
C GLY A 60 15.86 -3.09 18.80
N LEU A 61 16.58 -3.94 19.54
CA LEU A 61 17.00 -5.25 19.04
C LEU A 61 15.79 -6.13 18.70
N ALA A 62 14.75 -6.11 19.53
CA ALA A 62 13.54 -6.89 19.27
C ALA A 62 12.81 -6.43 18.00
N ILE A 63 12.80 -5.14 17.68
CA ILE A 63 12.27 -4.59 16.44
C ILE A 63 13.04 -5.12 15.22
N SER A 64 14.39 -5.08 15.26
CA SER A 64 15.22 -5.61 14.17
C SER A 64 14.96 -7.11 13.95
N VAL A 65 14.79 -7.85 15.03
CA VAL A 65 14.43 -9.27 15.00
C VAL A 65 13.04 -9.47 14.40
N ALA A 66 12.08 -8.66 14.79
CA ALA A 66 10.70 -8.77 14.28
C ALA A 66 10.62 -8.48 12.78
N TYR A 67 11.39 -7.51 12.26
CA TYR A 67 11.54 -7.31 10.80
C TYR A 67 12.08 -8.56 10.11
N CYS A 68 13.17 -9.13 10.65
CA CYS A 68 13.75 -10.35 10.09
C CYS A 68 12.74 -11.51 10.10
N LEU A 69 12.00 -11.70 11.19
CA LEU A 69 10.98 -12.76 11.29
C LEU A 69 9.85 -12.54 10.30
N GLN A 70 9.32 -11.33 10.16
CA GLN A 70 8.26 -11.02 9.21
C GLN A 70 8.70 -11.38 7.78
N THR A 71 9.91 -10.98 7.39
CA THR A 71 10.45 -11.28 6.05
C THR A 71 10.67 -12.77 5.83
N VAL A 72 11.31 -13.49 6.76
CA VAL A 72 11.64 -14.90 6.53
C VAL A 72 10.44 -15.85 6.67
N THR A 73 9.34 -15.40 7.28
CA THR A 73 8.12 -16.22 7.40
C THR A 73 7.15 -16.04 6.24
N GLU A 74 7.35 -15.04 5.38
CA GLU A 74 6.52 -14.81 4.20
C GLU A 74 6.74 -15.93 3.18
N ASP A 75 5.67 -16.59 2.76
CA ASP A 75 5.63 -17.69 1.78
C ASP A 75 6.67 -18.82 2.03
N ASN A 76 7.03 -19.06 3.29
CA ASN A 76 8.10 -20.00 3.69
C ASN A 76 7.53 -21.21 4.46
N ILE A 77 6.82 -22.08 3.77
CA ILE A 77 6.17 -23.27 4.34
C ILE A 77 7.19 -24.19 5.08
N GLU A 78 8.43 -24.24 4.62
CA GLU A 78 9.48 -25.04 5.26
C GLU A 78 9.80 -24.50 6.68
N LEU A 79 9.94 -23.17 6.82
CA LEU A 79 10.19 -22.52 8.10
C LEU A 79 8.98 -22.64 9.04
N LEU A 80 7.76 -22.55 8.52
CA LEU A 80 6.54 -22.65 9.33
C LEU A 80 6.50 -23.97 10.12
N LYS A 81 6.96 -25.06 9.54
CA LYS A 81 7.04 -26.37 10.20
C LYS A 81 8.00 -26.41 11.40
N SER A 82 8.91 -25.46 11.49
CA SER A 82 9.90 -25.34 12.59
C SER A 82 9.35 -24.58 13.80
N PHE A 83 8.19 -23.91 13.67
CA PHE A 83 7.56 -23.22 14.80
C PHE A 83 6.91 -24.22 15.76
N ASN A 84 7.39 -24.21 16.98
CA ASN A 84 6.87 -25.01 18.08
C ASN A 84 6.09 -24.16 19.11
N ALA A 85 5.43 -24.81 20.06
CA ALA A 85 4.65 -24.10 21.08
C ALA A 85 5.47 -23.07 21.91
N PRO A 86 6.74 -23.30 22.30
CA PRO A 86 7.58 -22.26 22.87
C PRO A 86 7.80 -21.05 21.97
N ALA A 87 8.06 -21.26 20.67
CA ALA A 87 8.23 -20.18 19.69
C ALA A 87 6.97 -19.32 19.56
N LEU A 88 5.80 -19.94 19.45
CA LEU A 88 4.52 -19.24 19.39
C LEU A 88 4.24 -18.42 20.67
N ARG A 89 4.58 -18.94 21.86
CA ARG A 89 4.46 -18.18 23.11
C ARG A 89 5.35 -16.94 23.17
N VAL A 90 6.54 -16.96 22.55
CA VAL A 90 7.40 -15.77 22.47
C VAL A 90 6.75 -14.70 21.61
N LEU A 91 6.18 -15.08 20.45
CA LEU A 91 5.44 -14.15 19.58
C LEU A 91 4.21 -13.58 20.29
N GLU A 92 3.40 -14.42 20.92
CA GLU A 92 2.24 -14.01 21.71
C GLU A 92 2.61 -13.02 22.81
N SER A 93 3.66 -13.32 23.59
CA SER A 93 4.14 -12.45 24.67
C SER A 93 4.63 -11.09 24.14
N ALA A 94 5.27 -11.04 22.98
CA ALA A 94 5.73 -9.79 22.38
C ALA A 94 4.54 -9.00 21.80
N MET A 95 3.60 -9.66 21.12
CA MET A 95 2.39 -9.06 20.55
C MET A 95 1.47 -8.46 21.62
N LEU A 96 1.31 -9.13 22.76
CA LEU A 96 0.46 -8.71 23.87
C LEU A 96 1.23 -7.92 24.96
N SER A 97 2.42 -7.46 24.66
CA SER A 97 3.25 -6.73 25.64
C SER A 97 2.55 -5.45 26.12
N PRO A 98 2.66 -5.09 27.42
CA PRO A 98 2.01 -3.91 27.99
C PRO A 98 2.69 -2.58 27.62
N GLY A 99 3.82 -2.61 26.91
CA GLY A 99 4.54 -1.41 26.50
C GLY A 99 3.69 -0.49 25.64
N SER A 100 3.74 0.82 25.90
CA SER A 100 2.92 1.86 25.26
C SER A 100 3.73 2.88 24.45
N SER A 101 5.08 2.81 24.44
CA SER A 101 5.88 3.68 23.58
C SER A 101 5.66 3.34 22.10
N MET A 102 5.92 4.30 21.21
CA MET A 102 5.75 4.10 19.77
C MET A 102 6.66 3.00 19.21
N GLU A 103 7.81 2.77 19.83
CA GLU A 103 8.70 1.64 19.50
C GLU A 103 8.03 0.29 19.85
N TYR A 104 7.33 0.18 21.01
CA TYR A 104 6.56 -1.02 21.36
C TYR A 104 5.38 -1.23 20.42
N ILE A 105 4.72 -0.16 19.99
CA ILE A 105 3.64 -0.24 18.99
C ILE A 105 4.17 -0.82 17.68
N LEU A 106 5.33 -0.34 17.21
CA LEU A 106 5.99 -0.91 16.02
C LEU A 106 6.33 -2.40 16.21
N LEU A 107 6.90 -2.76 17.36
CA LEU A 107 7.21 -4.17 17.66
C LEU A 107 5.95 -5.05 17.58
N LYS A 108 4.85 -4.63 18.22
CA LYS A 108 3.57 -5.37 18.19
C LYS A 108 3.05 -5.53 16.77
N THR A 109 3.15 -4.48 15.95
CA THR A 109 2.71 -4.49 14.56
C THR A 109 3.50 -5.48 13.72
N LEU A 110 4.83 -5.47 13.83
CA LEU A 110 5.70 -6.40 13.11
C LEU A 110 5.46 -7.86 13.54
N VAL A 111 5.31 -8.08 14.83
CA VAL A 111 4.99 -9.42 15.36
C VAL A 111 3.60 -9.86 14.90
N ALA A 112 2.61 -8.96 14.83
CA ALA A 112 1.29 -9.26 14.27
C ALA A 112 1.39 -9.70 12.80
N GLY A 113 2.22 -9.06 11.99
CA GLY A 113 2.53 -9.49 10.62
C GLY A 113 3.18 -10.87 10.57
N THR A 114 4.15 -11.13 11.45
CA THR A 114 4.74 -12.49 11.57
C THR A 114 3.69 -13.53 11.94
N VAL A 115 2.82 -13.25 12.90
CA VAL A 115 1.74 -14.19 13.31
C VAL A 115 0.74 -14.40 12.17
N TRP A 116 0.46 -13.38 11.37
CA TRP A 116 -0.36 -13.53 10.16
C TRP A 116 0.28 -14.51 9.16
N ASN A 117 1.58 -14.42 8.91
CA ASN A 117 2.28 -15.35 8.03
C ASN A 117 2.25 -16.80 8.56
N LEU A 118 2.02 -17.00 9.87
CA LEU A 118 1.90 -18.32 10.50
C LEU A 118 0.46 -18.89 10.46
N LYS A 119 -0.50 -18.25 9.81
CA LYS A 119 -1.93 -18.64 9.81
C LYS A 119 -2.18 -20.12 9.49
N GLU A 120 -1.39 -20.72 8.60
CA GLU A 120 -1.55 -22.12 8.16
C GLU A 120 -1.27 -23.15 9.26
N ILE A 121 -0.39 -22.82 10.21
CA ILE A 121 -0.05 -23.72 11.33
C ILE A 121 -0.91 -23.46 12.58
N ILE A 122 -1.75 -22.42 12.55
CA ILE A 122 -2.64 -22.08 13.66
C ILE A 122 -3.88 -22.97 13.59
N PRO A 123 -4.26 -23.62 14.72
CA PRO A 123 -5.47 -24.42 14.74
C PRO A 123 -6.72 -23.59 14.36
N SER A 124 -7.59 -24.13 13.52
CA SER A 124 -8.80 -23.44 13.01
C SER A 124 -9.68 -22.86 14.13
N LYS A 125 -9.72 -23.50 15.29
CA LYS A 125 -10.46 -22.99 16.46
C LYS A 125 -9.95 -21.66 17.01
N SER A 126 -8.67 -21.36 16.81
CA SER A 126 -8.01 -20.14 17.32
C SER A 126 -7.83 -19.08 16.23
N GLN A 127 -8.10 -19.39 14.98
CA GLN A 127 -7.86 -18.47 13.85
C GLN A 127 -8.67 -17.18 14.00
N ALA A 128 -9.97 -17.27 14.31
CA ALA A 128 -10.83 -16.10 14.47
C ALA A 128 -10.37 -15.18 15.62
N GLU A 129 -9.94 -15.76 16.75
CA GLU A 129 -9.42 -14.99 17.89
C GLU A 129 -8.12 -14.26 17.54
N ILE A 130 -7.22 -14.93 16.81
CA ILE A 130 -5.93 -14.36 16.39
C ILE A 130 -6.13 -13.29 15.33
N ILE A 131 -7.01 -13.49 14.33
CA ILE A 131 -7.38 -12.48 13.34
C ILE A 131 -7.93 -11.23 14.03
N ASN A 132 -8.85 -11.40 14.99
CA ASN A 132 -9.38 -10.28 15.77
C ASN A 132 -8.30 -9.57 16.58
N ALA A 133 -7.38 -10.29 17.21
CA ALA A 133 -6.27 -9.70 17.97
C ALA A 133 -5.32 -8.90 17.07
N ILE A 134 -4.96 -9.44 15.91
CA ILE A 134 -4.16 -8.74 14.92
C ILE A 134 -4.86 -7.46 14.47
N LEU A 135 -6.09 -7.55 13.96
CA LEU A 135 -6.83 -6.40 13.44
C LEU A 135 -7.12 -5.34 14.51
N LYS A 136 -7.27 -5.73 15.78
CA LYS A 136 -7.36 -4.78 16.88
C LYS A 136 -6.07 -3.97 17.04
N ILE A 137 -4.89 -4.62 17.01
CA ILE A 137 -3.59 -3.93 17.07
C ILE A 137 -3.45 -2.98 15.89
N LEU A 138 -3.72 -3.45 14.65
CA LEU A 138 -3.63 -2.63 13.45
C LEU A 138 -4.60 -1.44 13.50
N SER A 139 -5.80 -1.65 14.03
CA SER A 139 -6.80 -0.61 14.24
C SER A 139 -6.31 0.49 15.21
N GLU A 140 -5.71 0.10 16.34
CA GLU A 140 -5.14 1.03 17.32
C GLU A 140 -3.99 1.86 16.69
N VAL A 141 -3.15 1.24 15.88
CA VAL A 141 -2.07 1.90 15.15
C VAL A 141 -2.60 2.93 14.14
N LEU A 142 -3.65 2.57 13.40
CA LEU A 142 -4.25 3.44 12.39
C LEU A 142 -5.09 4.57 13.02
N GLU A 143 -5.49 4.48 14.28
CA GLU A 143 -6.22 5.55 14.97
C GLU A 143 -5.37 6.80 15.22
N VAL A 144 -4.06 6.64 15.40
CA VAL A 144 -3.15 7.75 15.69
C VAL A 144 -3.06 8.69 14.48
N ASP A 145 -3.44 9.97 14.66
CA ASP A 145 -3.23 11.00 13.64
C ASP A 145 -1.75 11.34 13.53
N ALA A 146 -1.20 11.19 12.31
CA ALA A 146 0.22 11.41 12.04
C ALA A 146 0.63 12.89 12.19
N GLY A 147 -0.26 13.81 11.81
CA GLY A 147 -0.01 15.25 11.91
C GLY A 147 0.01 15.71 13.35
N GLU A 148 -1.00 15.34 14.13
CA GLU A 148 -1.09 15.66 15.55
C GLU A 148 0.08 15.06 16.34
N MET A 149 0.44 13.81 16.06
CA MET A 149 1.59 13.13 16.66
C MET A 149 2.90 13.89 16.40
N VAL A 150 3.14 14.34 15.16
CA VAL A 150 4.34 15.11 14.82
C VAL A 150 4.40 16.45 15.58
N ILE A 151 3.27 17.15 15.71
CA ILE A 151 3.17 18.41 16.46
C ILE A 151 3.53 18.15 17.92
N GLN A 152 2.91 17.17 18.56
CA GLN A 152 3.14 16.82 19.95
C GLN A 152 4.60 16.40 20.22
N MET A 153 5.18 15.57 19.34
CA MET A 153 6.57 15.14 19.47
C MET A 153 7.55 16.30 19.32
N LYS A 154 7.26 17.26 18.43
CA LYS A 154 8.11 18.46 18.27
C LYS A 154 8.00 19.42 19.45
N GLU A 155 6.84 19.55 20.03
CA GLU A 155 6.64 20.32 21.26
C GLU A 155 7.40 19.69 22.44
N ALA A 156 7.31 18.36 22.59
CA ALA A 156 8.04 17.60 23.61
C ALA A 156 9.56 17.76 23.45
N GLU A 157 10.09 17.65 22.22
CA GLU A 157 11.50 17.92 21.92
C GLU A 157 11.91 19.34 22.35
N THR A 158 11.11 20.33 21.99
CA THR A 158 11.39 21.74 22.31
C THR A 158 11.41 21.97 23.83
N GLN A 159 10.46 21.39 24.55
CA GLN A 159 10.41 21.50 26.01
C GLN A 159 11.60 20.82 26.68
N ARG A 160 11.98 19.62 26.23
CA ARG A 160 13.15 18.89 26.74
C ARG A 160 14.44 19.67 26.55
N LEU A 161 14.63 20.30 25.37
CA LEU A 161 15.80 21.10 25.08
C LEU A 161 15.86 22.36 25.96
N LYS A 162 14.72 23.04 26.23
CA LYS A 162 14.65 24.19 27.14
C LYS A 162 15.04 23.80 28.57
N THR A 163 14.47 22.69 29.07
CA THR A 163 14.79 22.21 30.43
C THR A 163 16.26 21.82 30.57
N ALA A 164 16.86 21.24 29.53
CA ALA A 164 18.28 20.90 29.52
C ALA A 164 19.16 22.16 29.58
N ALA A 165 18.83 23.20 28.80
CA ALA A 165 19.55 24.49 28.84
C ALA A 165 19.48 25.19 30.21
N GLU A 166 18.28 25.17 30.83
CA GLU A 166 18.08 25.76 32.17
C GLU A 166 18.89 25.02 33.27
N THR A 167 19.05 23.70 33.13
CA THR A 167 19.85 22.91 34.08
C THR A 167 21.36 23.13 33.90
N GLU A 168 21.83 23.38 32.68
CA GLU A 168 23.23 23.76 32.43
C GLU A 168 23.59 25.15 32.99
N ASP A 169 22.70 26.12 32.84
CA ASP A 169 22.91 27.48 33.42
C ASP A 169 22.94 27.45 34.94
N VAL A 170 22.15 26.63 35.60
CA VAL A 170 22.17 26.49 37.06
C VAL A 170 23.45 25.79 37.53
N SER A 171 24.00 24.85 36.78
CA SER A 171 25.27 24.17 37.12
C SER A 171 26.48 25.05 36.86
N ALA A 172 26.44 25.97 35.88
CA ALA A 172 27.48 26.94 35.61
C ALA A 172 27.55 28.03 36.70
N ASN A 173 26.40 28.47 37.24
CA ASN A 173 26.35 29.45 38.34
C ASN A 173 26.71 28.87 39.73
N ALA A 174 26.67 27.54 39.90
CA ALA A 174 27.07 26.91 41.16
C ALA A 174 28.60 26.75 41.32
N ASN A 175 29.38 26.92 40.26
CA ASN A 175 30.86 26.84 40.28
C ASN A 175 31.54 28.22 40.25
N GLY A 176 30.83 29.31 40.44
CA GLY A 176 31.33 30.69 40.48
C GLY A 176 31.58 31.22 41.90
N GLY A 177 32.40 30.58 42.69
CA GLY A 177 32.77 31.07 44.02
C GLY A 177 34.03 30.40 44.54
N ASP A 178 35.18 30.84 44.12
CA ASP A 178 36.34 31.20 44.94
C ASP A 178 37.55 31.52 44.04
N LEU A 179 37.84 32.80 43.96
CA LEU A 179 39.14 33.32 43.49
C LEU A 179 40.13 33.20 44.65
N ILE A 180 41.11 32.30 44.55
CA ILE A 180 42.37 32.43 45.23
C ILE A 180 43.47 32.44 44.16
N GLU A 181 44.10 33.62 44.00
CA GLU A 181 45.39 33.78 43.37
C GLU A 181 46.42 33.00 44.17
N ASP A 182 47.26 32.18 43.54
CA ASP A 182 48.69 32.14 43.85
C ASP A 182 49.48 31.50 42.71
N ASP A 183 50.59 32.17 42.41
CA ASP A 183 51.65 31.78 41.50
C ASP A 183 52.30 30.44 41.90
N GLU A 184 52.64 29.60 40.94
CA GLU A 184 54.01 29.13 40.68
C GLU A 184 54.05 28.11 39.54
N MET A 185 54.98 28.36 38.62
CA MET A 185 55.36 27.49 37.52
C MET A 185 55.94 26.15 38.04
N GLU A 186 55.45 25.04 37.53
CA GLU A 186 56.31 23.84 37.34
C GLU A 186 55.80 23.01 36.11
N GLU A 187 56.71 22.83 35.17
CA GLU A 187 56.55 21.94 34.01
C GLU A 187 56.45 20.50 34.47
N MET A 188 55.35 19.81 34.06
CA MET A 188 55.26 18.35 34.05
C MET A 188 54.51 17.84 32.83
N PRO A 189 54.79 16.61 32.35
CA PRO A 189 54.73 16.23 30.94
C PRO A 189 53.35 15.87 30.44
N HIS A 190 53.17 16.15 29.15
CA HIS A 190 51.98 15.87 28.34
C HIS A 190 51.40 14.44 28.59
N LYS A 191 50.31 14.34 29.33
CA LYS A 191 49.39 13.19 29.28
C LYS A 191 48.72 13.18 27.93
N ARG A 192 49.11 12.23 27.06
CA ARG A 192 48.39 11.90 25.84
C ARG A 192 46.90 11.72 26.17
N LYS A 193 46.05 12.65 25.76
CA LYS A 193 44.61 12.43 25.67
C LYS A 193 44.41 11.27 24.72
N VAL A 194 44.07 10.12 25.27
CA VAL A 194 43.56 8.99 24.51
C VAL A 194 42.33 9.48 23.79
N ARG A 195 42.42 9.72 22.48
CA ARG A 195 41.26 9.93 21.61
C ARG A 195 40.38 8.69 21.79
N ARG A 196 39.29 8.83 22.54
CA ARG A 196 38.20 7.86 22.50
C ARG A 196 37.82 7.72 21.04
N LYS A 197 37.94 6.51 20.49
CA LYS A 197 37.28 6.16 19.22
C LYS A 197 35.79 6.25 19.48
N THR A 198 35.18 7.36 19.09
CA THR A 198 33.73 7.49 19.01
C THR A 198 33.28 6.55 17.90
N PHE A 199 32.45 5.58 18.24
CA PHE A 199 31.73 4.79 17.26
C PHE A 199 30.79 5.70 16.48
N ILE A 200 30.46 5.35 15.23
CA ILE A 200 29.56 6.14 14.38
C ILE A 200 28.19 6.35 15.05
N SER A 201 27.75 5.41 15.91
CA SER A 201 26.57 5.56 16.77
C SER A 201 26.67 6.66 17.83
N ASP A 202 27.89 7.02 18.28
CA ASP A 202 28.13 8.10 19.25
C ASP A 202 28.16 9.48 18.57
N LEU A 203 28.14 9.52 17.23
CA LEU A 203 28.05 10.75 16.43
C LEU A 203 26.61 11.18 16.18
N LEU A 204 25.63 10.35 16.46
CA LEU A 204 24.23 10.75 16.50
C LEU A 204 23.98 11.42 17.85
N PRO A 205 23.54 12.68 17.87
CA PRO A 205 23.27 13.37 19.11
C PRO A 205 22.22 12.59 19.92
N PRO A 206 22.29 12.55 21.26
CA PRO A 206 21.25 11.96 22.11
C PRO A 206 19.90 12.68 22.02
N THR A 207 19.76 13.56 21.03
CA THR A 207 18.72 14.56 20.84
C THR A 207 17.45 14.05 20.16
N ASP A 208 17.42 12.81 19.63
CA ASP A 208 16.35 12.44 18.69
C ASP A 208 15.41 11.36 19.20
N LYS A 209 15.13 11.32 20.52
CA LYS A 209 14.18 10.35 21.08
C LYS A 209 12.79 10.52 20.45
N GLU A 210 12.29 11.74 20.42
CA GLU A 210 10.97 12.09 19.89
C GLU A 210 10.90 11.81 18.38
N LEU A 211 11.96 12.11 17.64
CA LEU A 211 12.04 11.79 16.22
C LEU A 211 12.04 10.26 15.98
N ARG A 212 12.76 9.48 16.78
CA ARG A 212 12.75 8.01 16.68
C ARG A 212 11.37 7.43 16.97
N GLU A 213 10.69 7.94 17.98
CA GLU A 213 9.33 7.53 18.30
C GLU A 213 8.36 7.89 17.16
N ALA A 214 8.48 9.10 16.57
CA ALA A 214 7.68 9.48 15.42
C ALA A 214 7.93 8.57 14.20
N ILE A 215 9.21 8.26 13.92
CA ILE A 215 9.58 7.31 12.85
C ILE A 215 8.99 5.94 13.13
N ALA A 216 9.05 5.45 14.36
CA ALA A 216 8.51 4.15 14.74
C ALA A 216 7.00 4.08 14.51
N MET A 217 6.24 5.10 14.92
CA MET A 217 4.79 5.16 14.69
C MET A 217 4.43 5.20 13.22
N LEU A 218 5.06 6.08 12.42
CA LEU A 218 4.80 6.15 10.98
C LEU A 218 5.16 4.84 10.27
N THR A 219 6.21 4.18 10.72
CA THR A 219 6.58 2.86 10.18
C THR A 219 5.57 1.80 10.59
N ALA A 220 5.06 1.83 11.82
CA ALA A 220 3.98 0.92 12.25
C ALA A 220 2.71 1.11 11.42
N GLN A 221 2.31 2.35 11.12
CA GLN A 221 1.16 2.63 10.25
C GLN A 221 1.36 2.11 8.83
N GLN A 222 2.56 2.31 8.28
CA GLN A 222 2.92 1.78 6.97
C GLN A 222 2.82 0.25 6.94
N THR A 223 3.41 -0.43 7.92
CA THR A 223 3.37 -1.90 8.04
C THR A 223 1.95 -2.40 8.30
N ALA A 224 1.16 -1.69 9.10
CA ALA A 224 -0.25 -2.06 9.34
C ALA A 224 -1.07 -2.09 8.04
N LEU A 225 -0.90 -1.09 7.18
CA LEU A 225 -1.57 -1.04 5.87
C LEU A 225 -1.12 -2.19 4.96
N GLU A 226 0.17 -2.55 4.97
CA GLU A 226 0.69 -3.71 4.22
C GLU A 226 0.07 -5.02 4.69
N ILE A 227 0.03 -5.24 6.01
CA ILE A 227 -0.56 -6.45 6.57
C ILE A 227 -2.04 -6.57 6.19
N ILE A 228 -2.80 -5.46 6.23
CA ILE A 228 -4.22 -5.46 5.85
C ILE A 228 -4.37 -5.81 4.36
N VAL A 229 -3.53 -5.26 3.48
CA VAL A 229 -3.53 -5.62 2.06
C VAL A 229 -3.24 -7.11 1.88
N ASN A 230 -2.22 -7.64 2.54
CA ASN A 230 -1.89 -9.07 2.48
C ASN A 230 -3.04 -9.95 3.02
N MET A 231 -3.77 -9.49 4.05
CA MET A 231 -4.96 -10.19 4.53
C MET A 231 -6.08 -10.22 3.49
N CYS A 232 -6.19 -9.18 2.66
CA CYS A 232 -7.18 -9.11 1.58
C CYS A 232 -6.86 -10.03 0.39
N TYR A 233 -5.59 -10.31 0.12
CA TYR A 233 -5.17 -11.10 -1.04
C TYR A 233 -4.76 -12.56 -0.73
N SER A 234 -4.74 -12.95 0.52
CA SER A 234 -4.15 -14.23 0.96
C SER A 234 -4.97 -15.48 0.67
N GLU A 235 -6.13 -15.37 0.04
CA GLU A 235 -7.05 -16.47 -0.25
C GLU A 235 -7.25 -16.73 -1.75
N GLY A 236 -6.38 -16.20 -2.61
CA GLY A 236 -6.35 -16.54 -4.03
C GLY A 236 -5.92 -18.00 -4.24
N PRO A 237 -6.49 -18.74 -5.21
CA PRO A 237 -5.95 -20.04 -5.59
C PRO A 237 -4.49 -19.87 -6.02
N SER A 238 -3.62 -20.79 -5.59
CA SER A 238 -2.23 -20.81 -6.04
C SER A 238 -2.18 -20.95 -7.57
N ASP A 239 -1.23 -20.28 -8.22
CA ASP A 239 -1.04 -20.35 -9.68
C ASP A 239 -0.94 -21.80 -10.20
N ASP A 240 -0.52 -22.74 -9.34
CA ASP A 240 -0.41 -24.17 -9.67
C ASP A 240 -1.77 -24.83 -9.98
N GLU A 241 -2.90 -24.33 -9.47
CA GLU A 241 -4.23 -24.89 -9.78
C GLU A 241 -4.74 -24.50 -11.18
N TRP A 242 -4.19 -23.44 -11.80
CA TRP A 242 -4.58 -23.02 -13.14
C TRP A 242 -3.82 -23.72 -14.26
N GLU A 243 -2.65 -24.31 -13.99
CA GLU A 243 -1.87 -25.04 -15.01
C GLU A 243 -2.50 -26.38 -15.39
N GLU A 244 -3.25 -27.04 -14.50
CA GLU A 244 -3.93 -28.32 -14.82
C GLU A 244 -5.15 -28.15 -15.74
N LEU A 245 -5.74 -26.95 -15.85
CA LEU A 245 -6.92 -26.70 -16.68
C LEU A 245 -6.61 -26.24 -18.11
N SER A 246 -5.34 -25.95 -18.43
CA SER A 246 -4.97 -25.37 -19.74
C SER A 246 -4.43 -26.38 -20.77
N SER A 247 -4.40 -27.67 -20.48
CA SER A 247 -3.83 -28.70 -21.38
C SER A 247 -4.88 -29.60 -22.04
N SER A 248 -6.03 -29.08 -22.49
CA SER A 248 -6.87 -29.79 -23.44
C SER A 248 -7.32 -28.85 -24.54
N ASP A 249 -6.51 -28.79 -25.59
CA ASP A 249 -6.91 -28.38 -26.92
C ASP A 249 -7.95 -29.38 -27.46
N GLU A 250 -9.00 -28.86 -28.10
CA GLU A 250 -10.14 -29.53 -28.74
C GLU A 250 -11.40 -29.72 -27.88
N SER A 251 -12.33 -28.76 -28.01
CA SER A 251 -13.68 -28.97 -28.60
C SER A 251 -14.64 -27.84 -28.22
N ASP A 252 -15.05 -27.08 -29.20
CA ASP A 252 -16.23 -26.21 -29.25
C ASP A 252 -17.53 -27.07 -29.14
N ALA A 253 -17.85 -27.61 -28.00
CA ALA A 253 -19.18 -28.10 -27.68
C ALA A 253 -19.15 -28.69 -26.26
N PHE A 254 -19.66 -27.98 -25.29
CA PHE A 254 -20.25 -28.48 -24.04
C PHE A 254 -20.11 -27.44 -22.89
N MET A 255 -20.78 -26.32 -23.03
CA MET A 255 -21.01 -25.41 -21.89
C MET A 255 -22.50 -25.37 -21.56
N GLU A 256 -23.14 -26.51 -21.43
CA GLU A 256 -24.55 -26.55 -21.04
C GLU A 256 -24.93 -27.75 -20.17
N HIS A 257 -24.12 -28.16 -19.22
CA HIS A 257 -24.54 -29.07 -18.14
C HIS A 257 -23.44 -29.27 -17.09
N CYS A 258 -23.27 -28.29 -16.19
CA CYS A 258 -22.64 -28.53 -14.90
C CYS A 258 -23.27 -27.66 -13.80
N PHE A 259 -24.61 -27.65 -13.72
CA PHE A 259 -25.29 -27.36 -12.46
C PHE A 259 -25.87 -28.68 -11.95
N SER A 260 -25.05 -29.48 -11.28
CA SER A 260 -25.49 -30.62 -10.51
C SER A 260 -25.24 -30.36 -9.04
N GLU A 261 -26.32 -30.39 -8.29
CA GLU A 261 -26.39 -30.30 -6.85
C GLU A 261 -25.38 -31.20 -6.14
N GLY A 262 -24.43 -30.60 -5.45
CA GLY A 262 -23.52 -31.24 -4.53
C GLY A 262 -22.91 -30.19 -3.63
N GLY A 263 -23.54 -29.94 -2.45
CA GLY A 263 -23.29 -28.84 -1.56
C GLY A 263 -21.87 -28.81 -0.96
N GLY A 264 -20.98 -28.12 -1.60
CA GLY A 264 -19.84 -27.44 -1.03
C GLY A 264 -19.88 -26.04 -1.62
N GLN A 265 -20.12 -25.03 -0.80
CA GLN A 265 -19.97 -23.65 -1.23
C GLN A 265 -18.50 -23.45 -1.61
N LEU A 266 -18.19 -23.62 -2.90
CA LEU A 266 -16.97 -23.08 -3.49
C LEU A 266 -17.11 -21.56 -3.40
N LEU A 267 -16.52 -20.97 -2.37
CA LEU A 267 -16.37 -19.52 -2.28
C LEU A 267 -15.65 -19.05 -3.55
N SER A 268 -16.18 -17.99 -4.15
CA SER A 268 -15.48 -17.34 -5.27
C SER A 268 -14.05 -17.02 -4.83
N PRO A 269 -13.03 -17.19 -5.68
CA PRO A 269 -11.64 -16.87 -5.36
C PRO A 269 -11.39 -15.42 -4.90
N LEU A 270 -12.40 -14.56 -5.02
CA LEU A 270 -12.39 -13.15 -4.64
C LEU A 270 -13.18 -12.87 -3.34
N CYS A 271 -13.60 -13.90 -2.58
CA CYS A 271 -14.32 -13.69 -1.34
C CYS A 271 -13.38 -13.79 -0.14
N LEU A 272 -13.40 -12.76 0.71
CA LEU A 272 -12.77 -12.83 2.04
C LEU A 272 -13.46 -13.88 2.91
N SER A 273 -12.67 -14.55 3.77
CA SER A 273 -13.27 -15.39 4.80
C SER A 273 -14.18 -14.57 5.72
N HIS A 274 -15.22 -15.23 6.25
CA HIS A 274 -16.18 -14.58 7.15
C HIS A 274 -15.49 -13.97 8.40
N GLU A 275 -14.45 -14.64 8.88
CA GLU A 275 -13.67 -14.21 10.04
C GLU A 275 -12.94 -12.88 9.76
N ILE A 276 -12.27 -12.78 8.61
CA ILE A 276 -11.55 -11.57 8.20
C ILE A 276 -12.56 -10.44 7.94
N HIS A 277 -13.63 -10.72 7.19
CA HIS A 277 -14.68 -9.74 6.90
C HIS A 277 -15.28 -9.16 8.19
N SER A 278 -15.67 -10.03 9.12
CA SER A 278 -16.25 -9.61 10.40
C SER A 278 -15.26 -8.80 11.24
N ALA A 279 -14.01 -9.21 11.31
CA ALA A 279 -12.98 -8.53 12.09
C ALA A 279 -12.61 -7.17 11.49
N LEU A 280 -12.51 -7.03 10.17
CA LEU A 280 -12.29 -5.74 9.48
C LEU A 280 -13.41 -4.74 9.82
N THR A 281 -14.66 -5.21 9.79
CA THR A 281 -15.83 -4.39 10.08
C THR A 281 -15.90 -4.00 11.57
N ASN A 282 -15.71 -4.96 12.46
CA ASN A 282 -15.79 -4.75 13.93
C ASN A 282 -14.68 -3.81 14.42
N CYS A 283 -13.49 -3.86 13.82
CA CYS A 283 -12.37 -2.98 14.15
C CYS A 283 -12.41 -1.63 13.41
N LEU A 284 -13.46 -1.35 12.65
CA LEU A 284 -13.63 -0.10 11.87
C LEU A 284 -12.47 0.19 10.92
N ILE A 285 -11.82 -0.86 10.40
CA ILE A 285 -10.66 -0.71 9.51
C ILE A 285 -10.98 0.12 8.27
N PRO A 286 -12.11 -0.08 7.54
CA PRO A 286 -12.42 0.72 6.35
C PRO A 286 -12.45 2.22 6.64
N LYS A 287 -13.08 2.63 7.75
CA LYS A 287 -13.14 4.03 8.15
C LYS A 287 -11.76 4.60 8.45
N LYS A 288 -10.93 3.87 9.20
CA LYS A 288 -9.57 4.33 9.56
C LYS A 288 -8.65 4.42 8.34
N ILE A 289 -8.78 3.50 7.39
CA ILE A 289 -8.04 3.58 6.12
C ILE A 289 -8.50 4.81 5.33
N PHE A 290 -9.81 5.09 5.26
CA PHE A 290 -10.31 6.30 4.63
C PHE A 290 -9.67 7.57 5.25
N GLU A 291 -9.63 7.67 6.57
CA GLU A 291 -8.98 8.81 7.26
C GLU A 291 -7.48 8.95 6.88
N LYS A 292 -6.78 7.84 6.64
CA LYS A 292 -5.36 7.84 6.23
C LYS A 292 -5.14 8.20 4.75
N THR A 293 -6.17 8.27 3.92
CA THR A 293 -6.03 8.78 2.54
C THR A 293 -5.87 10.30 2.49
N ALA A 294 -6.25 11.01 3.54
CA ALA A 294 -5.97 12.44 3.68
C ALA A 294 -4.51 12.69 4.10
N PHE A 295 -3.89 13.70 3.50
CA PHE A 295 -2.55 14.12 3.91
C PHE A 295 -2.61 14.87 5.25
N PRO A 296 -1.61 14.72 6.14
CA PRO A 296 -1.56 15.44 7.41
C PRO A 296 -1.69 16.96 7.24
N ASN A 297 -2.14 17.64 8.29
CA ASN A 297 -2.40 19.08 8.25
C ASN A 297 -1.14 19.90 7.89
N SER A 298 -1.35 21.09 7.34
CA SER A 298 -0.28 21.98 6.89
C SER A 298 0.72 22.39 7.99
N ILE A 299 0.29 22.42 9.25
CA ILE A 299 1.15 22.76 10.40
C ILE A 299 2.22 21.68 10.61
N ALA A 300 1.83 20.40 10.58
CA ALA A 300 2.77 19.29 10.70
C ALA A 300 3.78 19.27 9.54
N VAL A 301 3.31 19.54 8.33
CA VAL A 301 4.16 19.63 7.13
C VAL A 301 5.15 20.77 7.25
N ASP A 302 4.70 21.94 7.72
CA ASP A 302 5.54 23.13 7.92
C ASP A 302 6.62 22.89 8.99
N ILE A 303 6.27 22.23 10.10
CA ILE A 303 7.22 21.82 11.14
C ILE A 303 8.30 20.92 10.55
N CYS A 304 7.92 19.89 9.79
CA CYS A 304 8.86 18.97 9.17
C CYS A 304 9.74 19.67 8.12
N SER A 305 9.17 20.55 7.31
CA SER A 305 9.89 21.26 6.24
C SER A 305 10.97 22.20 6.77
N LYS A 306 10.70 22.85 7.91
CA LYS A 306 11.63 23.80 8.56
C LYS A 306 12.77 23.11 9.31
N ASN A 307 12.66 21.81 9.60
CA ASN A 307 13.65 21.07 10.38
C ASN A 307 14.31 19.99 9.51
N PRO A 308 15.60 20.11 9.16
CA PRO A 308 16.29 19.16 8.28
C PRO A 308 16.23 17.71 8.77
N THR A 309 16.29 17.48 10.09
CA THR A 309 16.23 16.12 10.70
C THR A 309 14.83 15.52 10.64
N TRP A 310 13.77 16.35 10.62
CA TRP A 310 12.37 15.94 10.56
C TRP A 310 11.84 15.85 9.13
N LYS A 311 12.52 16.48 8.16
CA LYS A 311 12.13 16.48 6.74
C LYS A 311 11.85 15.09 6.14
N PRO A 312 12.60 14.01 6.47
CA PRO A 312 12.31 12.68 5.97
C PRO A 312 10.93 12.11 6.36
N LEU A 313 10.30 12.66 7.43
CA LEU A 313 8.95 12.24 7.85
C LEU A 313 7.89 12.56 6.79
N ILE A 314 8.06 13.65 6.01
CA ILE A 314 7.16 14.01 4.91
C ILE A 314 7.07 12.86 3.90
N ARG A 315 8.22 12.26 3.54
CA ARG A 315 8.25 11.10 2.65
C ARG A 315 7.49 9.90 3.25
N LYS A 316 7.66 9.64 4.55
CA LYS A 316 6.92 8.56 5.23
C LYS A 316 5.42 8.81 5.25
N MET A 317 4.98 10.05 5.47
CA MET A 317 3.56 10.43 5.42
C MET A 317 2.99 10.24 4.02
N ASN A 318 3.72 10.63 2.96
CA ASN A 318 3.34 10.36 1.57
C ASN A 318 3.20 8.85 1.31
N THR A 319 4.15 8.05 1.79
CA THR A 319 4.10 6.60 1.64
C THR A 319 2.87 6.01 2.34
N ILE A 320 2.53 6.48 3.55
CA ILE A 320 1.32 6.05 4.27
C ILE A 320 0.07 6.39 3.47
N GLN A 321 -0.03 7.61 2.94
CA GLN A 321 -1.15 8.05 2.11
C GLN A 321 -1.30 7.15 0.86
N CYS A 322 -0.22 6.91 0.11
CA CYS A 322 -0.24 6.02 -1.05
C CYS A 322 -0.68 4.59 -0.68
N ARG A 323 -0.14 4.04 0.41
CA ARG A 323 -0.52 2.69 0.88
C ARG A 323 -1.96 2.62 1.38
N ALA A 324 -2.44 3.68 2.03
CA ALA A 324 -3.86 3.77 2.41
C ALA A 324 -4.77 3.76 1.18
N LEU A 325 -4.41 4.45 0.10
CA LEU A 325 -5.15 4.42 -1.16
C LEU A 325 -5.14 3.02 -1.82
N VAL A 326 -3.99 2.33 -1.83
CA VAL A 326 -3.90 0.95 -2.32
C VAL A 326 -4.74 0.00 -1.46
N CYS A 327 -4.66 0.14 -0.14
CA CYS A 327 -5.46 -0.67 0.78
C CYS A 327 -6.97 -0.41 0.61
N LEU A 328 -7.35 0.86 0.42
CA LEU A 328 -8.73 1.24 0.14
C LEU A 328 -9.24 0.60 -1.15
N GLN A 329 -8.44 0.59 -2.22
CA GLN A 329 -8.78 -0.09 -3.47
C GLN A 329 -9.10 -1.58 -3.23
N SER A 330 -8.27 -2.28 -2.45
CA SER A 330 -8.49 -3.70 -2.13
C SER A 330 -9.79 -3.91 -1.34
N LEU A 331 -10.07 -3.06 -0.35
CA LEU A 331 -11.31 -3.14 0.43
C LEU A 331 -12.56 -2.86 -0.41
N LEU A 332 -12.50 -1.88 -1.33
CA LEU A 332 -13.61 -1.57 -2.23
C LEU A 332 -13.97 -2.73 -3.17
N SER A 333 -12.99 -3.56 -3.51
CA SER A 333 -13.19 -4.74 -4.36
C SER A 333 -13.77 -5.94 -3.60
N LEU A 334 -13.61 -6.00 -2.27
CA LEU A 334 -13.90 -7.16 -1.45
C LEU A 334 -15.07 -7.00 -0.49
N LEU A 335 -15.37 -5.75 -0.08
CA LEU A 335 -16.42 -5.48 0.90
C LEU A 335 -17.69 -4.95 0.22
N ASP A 336 -18.83 -5.31 0.79
CA ASP A 336 -20.10 -4.70 0.42
C ASP A 336 -20.21 -3.24 0.89
N VAL A 337 -21.25 -2.55 0.42
CA VAL A 337 -21.46 -1.11 0.67
C VAL A 337 -21.65 -0.78 2.16
N GLU A 338 -22.35 -1.64 2.89
CA GLU A 338 -22.67 -1.40 4.31
C GLU A 338 -21.43 -1.34 5.23
N PRO A 339 -20.47 -2.31 5.14
CA PRO A 339 -19.20 -2.22 5.87
C PRO A 339 -18.34 -1.00 5.52
N LEU A 340 -18.53 -0.44 4.32
CA LEU A 340 -17.85 0.77 3.85
C LEU A 340 -18.50 2.07 4.33
N GLY A 341 -19.63 2.00 5.05
CA GLY A 341 -20.35 3.14 5.60
C GLY A 341 -21.58 3.58 4.79
N GLY A 342 -22.03 2.76 3.86
CA GLY A 342 -23.23 3.00 3.06
C GLY A 342 -23.01 3.96 1.88
N ALA A 343 -24.05 4.16 1.07
CA ALA A 343 -23.98 5.01 -0.12
C ALA A 343 -23.52 6.46 0.16
N PRO A 344 -23.93 7.14 1.26
CA PRO A 344 -23.45 8.49 1.54
C PRO A 344 -21.93 8.55 1.80
N ALA A 345 -21.37 7.52 2.46
CA ALA A 345 -19.93 7.47 2.71
C ALA A 345 -19.15 7.25 1.41
N LEU A 346 -19.64 6.40 0.50
CA LEU A 346 -19.04 6.20 -0.81
C LEU A 346 -19.08 7.49 -1.67
N GLN A 347 -20.17 8.25 -1.62
CA GLN A 347 -20.27 9.54 -2.32
C GLN A 347 -19.28 10.57 -1.75
N ALA A 348 -19.18 10.69 -0.43
CA ALA A 348 -18.20 11.56 0.22
C ALA A 348 -16.76 11.14 -0.12
N LEU A 349 -16.49 9.84 -0.16
CA LEU A 349 -15.20 9.30 -0.56
C LEU A 349 -14.87 9.63 -2.03
N ALA A 350 -15.85 9.49 -2.93
CA ALA A 350 -15.66 9.83 -4.35
C ALA A 350 -15.35 11.32 -4.55
N GLN A 351 -16.01 12.20 -3.81
CA GLN A 351 -15.68 13.62 -3.80
C GLN A 351 -14.25 13.86 -3.29
N HIS A 352 -13.89 13.26 -2.16
CA HIS A 352 -12.55 13.38 -1.58
C HIS A 352 -11.44 12.89 -2.54
N LEU A 353 -11.60 11.70 -3.14
CA LEU A 353 -10.61 11.19 -4.10
C LEU A 353 -10.53 12.05 -5.36
N SER A 354 -11.66 12.59 -5.83
CA SER A 354 -11.68 13.54 -6.94
C SER A 354 -10.94 14.83 -6.58
N GLU A 355 -11.17 15.39 -5.40
CA GLU A 355 -10.44 16.57 -4.92
C GLU A 355 -8.93 16.31 -4.83
N LEU A 356 -8.51 15.16 -4.30
CA LEU A 356 -7.10 14.76 -4.27
C LEU A 356 -6.50 14.68 -5.67
N LEU A 357 -7.24 14.13 -6.63
CA LEU A 357 -6.79 13.96 -8.01
C LEU A 357 -6.66 15.31 -8.73
N PHE A 358 -7.66 16.20 -8.60
CA PHE A 358 -7.70 17.48 -9.30
C PHE A 358 -6.93 18.62 -8.60
N SER A 359 -6.54 18.47 -7.33
CA SER A 359 -5.75 19.46 -6.62
C SER A 359 -4.29 19.51 -7.07
N GLN A 360 -3.83 18.51 -7.80
CA GLN A 360 -2.46 18.47 -8.33
C GLN A 360 -2.34 19.42 -9.55
N PRO A 361 -1.48 20.46 -9.49
CA PRO A 361 -1.47 21.54 -10.49
C PRO A 361 -1.03 21.12 -11.90
N ASP A 362 -0.40 19.97 -12.07
CA ASP A 362 0.11 19.54 -13.37
C ASP A 362 0.12 18.01 -13.53
N PHE A 363 -1.04 17.43 -13.81
CA PHE A 363 -1.17 16.03 -14.25
C PHE A 363 -0.27 15.67 -15.45
N ALA A 364 0.25 16.66 -16.14
CA ALA A 364 0.90 16.52 -17.45
C ALA A 364 2.40 16.81 -17.47
N LYS A 365 3.01 17.27 -16.38
CA LYS A 365 4.45 17.59 -16.37
C LYS A 365 5.24 16.54 -15.60
N HIS A 366 6.53 16.39 -15.99
CA HIS A 366 7.49 15.48 -15.35
C HIS A 366 7.45 15.58 -13.83
N VAL A 367 6.85 14.57 -13.24
CA VAL A 367 6.56 14.48 -11.81
C VAL A 367 7.66 13.64 -11.18
N ASP A 368 8.11 14.02 -9.98
CA ASP A 368 8.99 13.20 -9.14
C ASP A 368 8.34 11.80 -8.92
N PHE A 369 9.16 10.76 -8.75
CA PHE A 369 8.70 9.38 -8.59
C PHE A 369 7.57 9.23 -7.54
N LEU A 370 7.62 9.98 -6.45
CA LEU A 370 6.61 9.95 -5.38
C LEU A 370 5.24 10.50 -5.81
N GLU A 371 5.23 11.49 -6.69
CA GLU A 371 3.97 12.03 -7.24
C GLU A 371 3.36 11.08 -8.26
N ALA A 372 4.19 10.36 -9.04
CA ALA A 372 3.71 9.36 -9.98
C ALA A 372 3.02 8.18 -9.27
N ASP A 373 3.62 7.67 -8.20
CA ASP A 373 3.04 6.60 -7.37
C ASP A 373 1.74 7.05 -6.68
N PHE A 374 1.69 8.30 -6.21
CA PHE A 374 0.48 8.88 -5.63
C PHE A 374 -0.65 9.01 -6.65
N LEU A 375 -0.37 9.52 -7.85
CA LEU A 375 -1.37 9.66 -8.91
C LEU A 375 -1.92 8.30 -9.35
N GLU A 376 -1.07 7.30 -9.45
CA GLU A 376 -1.49 5.93 -9.74
C GLU A 376 -2.38 5.38 -8.63
N ALA A 377 -1.98 5.52 -7.37
CA ALA A 377 -2.75 5.03 -6.23
C ALA A 377 -4.13 5.71 -6.11
N VAL A 378 -4.20 7.06 -6.25
CA VAL A 378 -5.48 7.79 -6.14
C VAL A 378 -6.40 7.51 -7.32
N SER A 379 -5.87 7.43 -8.55
CA SER A 379 -6.67 7.09 -9.73
C SER A 379 -7.19 5.65 -9.68
N SER A 380 -6.38 4.72 -9.17
CA SER A 380 -6.77 3.32 -8.98
C SER A 380 -7.86 3.16 -7.91
N ALA A 381 -7.72 3.86 -6.77
CA ALA A 381 -8.75 3.88 -5.72
C ALA A 381 -10.07 4.49 -6.23
N LEU A 382 -9.99 5.58 -6.99
CA LEU A 382 -11.18 6.22 -7.58
C LEU A 382 -11.86 5.29 -8.61
N ARG A 383 -11.08 4.61 -9.45
CA ARG A 383 -11.59 3.59 -10.39
C ARG A 383 -12.36 2.50 -9.64
N ALA A 384 -11.77 1.89 -8.61
CA ALA A 384 -12.42 0.83 -7.83
C ALA A 384 -13.70 1.33 -7.14
N LEU A 385 -13.68 2.54 -6.61
CA LEU A 385 -14.84 3.17 -5.98
C LEU A 385 -15.99 3.39 -6.99
N LEU A 386 -15.69 3.98 -8.15
CA LEU A 386 -16.71 4.22 -9.18
C LEU A 386 -17.28 2.91 -9.73
N GLN A 387 -16.46 1.86 -9.84
CA GLN A 387 -16.91 0.53 -10.22
C GLN A 387 -17.89 -0.05 -9.18
N THR A 388 -17.57 0.07 -7.89
CA THR A 388 -18.46 -0.35 -6.79
C THR A 388 -19.77 0.47 -6.80
N MET A 389 -19.70 1.79 -6.97
CA MET A 389 -20.87 2.65 -7.04
C MET A 389 -21.76 2.29 -8.25
N ALA A 390 -21.16 2.09 -9.43
CA ALA A 390 -21.89 1.71 -10.64
C ALA A 390 -22.59 0.34 -10.49
N SER A 391 -21.93 -0.66 -9.92
CA SER A 391 -22.49 -2.00 -9.69
C SER A 391 -23.69 -2.00 -8.73
N LYS A 392 -23.74 -1.04 -7.81
CA LYS A 392 -24.82 -0.89 -6.82
C LYS A 392 -25.83 0.23 -7.18
N ASN A 393 -25.77 0.77 -8.39
CA ASN A 393 -26.62 1.86 -8.87
C ASN A 393 -26.57 3.12 -7.97
N ILE A 394 -25.42 3.40 -7.38
CA ILE A 394 -25.17 4.64 -6.63
C ILE A 394 -24.72 5.69 -7.65
N SER A 395 -25.39 6.86 -7.67
CA SER A 395 -25.07 7.91 -8.62
C SER A 395 -23.64 8.42 -8.47
N GLN A 396 -22.94 8.54 -9.58
CA GLN A 396 -21.60 9.12 -9.63
C GLN A 396 -21.66 10.66 -9.42
N CYS A 397 -20.57 11.22 -8.88
CA CYS A 397 -20.53 12.64 -8.51
C CYS A 397 -19.65 13.51 -9.44
N MET A 398 -19.03 12.93 -10.48
CA MET A 398 -18.14 13.66 -11.38
C MET A 398 -18.93 14.52 -12.36
N THR A 399 -18.59 15.81 -12.45
CA THR A 399 -19.17 16.73 -13.41
C THR A 399 -18.60 16.51 -14.83
N PRO A 400 -19.32 16.90 -15.89
CA PRO A 400 -18.78 16.83 -17.26
C PRO A 400 -17.44 17.55 -17.43
N ASP A 401 -17.24 18.70 -16.76
CA ASP A 401 -15.98 19.46 -16.81
C ASP A 401 -14.84 18.72 -16.14
N GLN A 402 -15.09 18.03 -15.03
CA GLN A 402 -14.10 17.16 -14.38
C GLN A 402 -13.71 15.97 -15.27
N LEU A 403 -14.68 15.36 -15.96
CA LEU A 403 -14.43 14.28 -16.92
C LEU A 403 -13.57 14.76 -18.10
N VAL A 404 -13.87 15.93 -18.66
CA VAL A 404 -13.05 16.54 -19.73
C VAL A 404 -11.63 16.84 -19.24
N THR A 405 -11.50 17.34 -18.02
CA THR A 405 -10.17 17.59 -17.41
C THR A 405 -9.39 16.29 -17.22
N LEU A 406 -10.05 15.25 -16.74
CA LEU A 406 -9.47 13.92 -16.58
C LEU A 406 -9.00 13.35 -17.94
N CYS A 407 -9.81 13.49 -18.98
CA CYS A 407 -9.47 13.09 -20.35
C CYS A 407 -8.15 13.73 -20.80
N ARG A 408 -8.05 15.04 -20.67
CA ARG A 408 -6.86 15.78 -21.12
C ARG A 408 -5.61 15.42 -20.32
N ALA A 409 -5.74 15.31 -19.01
CA ALA A 409 -4.63 14.97 -18.13
C ALA A 409 -4.14 13.53 -18.34
N GLY A 410 -5.06 12.59 -18.51
CA GLY A 410 -4.75 11.16 -18.65
C GLY A 410 -3.91 10.84 -19.89
N ILE A 411 -4.19 11.46 -21.05
CA ILE A 411 -3.41 11.22 -22.29
C ILE A 411 -1.92 11.57 -22.10
N HIS A 412 -1.64 12.64 -21.37
CA HIS A 412 -0.29 13.19 -21.25
C HIS A 412 0.54 12.59 -20.13
N SER A 413 -0.06 11.75 -19.27
CA SER A 413 0.69 11.09 -18.20
C SER A 413 1.73 10.11 -18.76
N SER A 414 2.97 10.20 -18.29
CA SER A 414 4.03 9.25 -18.60
C SER A 414 3.79 7.87 -17.98
N ASN A 415 3.04 7.81 -16.87
CA ASN A 415 2.72 6.59 -16.14
C ASN A 415 1.61 5.79 -16.84
N VAL A 416 1.91 4.54 -17.23
CA VAL A 416 0.97 3.64 -17.89
C VAL A 416 -0.23 3.31 -17.00
N GLY A 417 0.01 3.07 -15.69
CA GLY A 417 -1.04 2.76 -14.72
C GLY A 417 -2.06 3.90 -14.60
N VAL A 418 -1.59 5.14 -14.54
CA VAL A 418 -2.47 6.33 -14.53
C VAL A 418 -3.31 6.38 -15.81
N ARG A 419 -2.72 6.16 -17.00
CA ARG A 419 -3.48 6.16 -18.25
C ARG A 419 -4.54 5.07 -18.30
N VAL A 420 -4.21 3.85 -17.84
CA VAL A 420 -5.16 2.74 -17.70
C VAL A 420 -6.31 3.14 -16.79
N ASN A 421 -6.02 3.66 -15.59
CA ASN A 421 -7.05 4.04 -14.63
C ASN A 421 -7.97 5.14 -15.17
N VAL A 422 -7.42 6.16 -15.83
CA VAL A 422 -8.22 7.24 -16.44
C VAL A 422 -9.17 6.69 -17.50
N VAL A 423 -8.68 5.84 -18.38
CA VAL A 423 -9.49 5.20 -19.42
C VAL A 423 -10.62 4.36 -18.82
N SER A 424 -10.31 3.56 -17.79
CA SER A 424 -11.31 2.76 -17.07
C SER A 424 -12.36 3.63 -16.38
N ILE A 425 -11.94 4.71 -15.71
CA ILE A 425 -12.86 5.67 -15.07
C ILE A 425 -13.84 6.23 -16.10
N LEU A 426 -13.37 6.58 -17.30
CA LEU A 426 -14.21 7.09 -18.37
C LEU A 426 -15.15 6.02 -18.92
N GLY A 427 -14.69 4.76 -19.02
CA GLY A 427 -15.53 3.63 -19.40
C GLY A 427 -16.67 3.41 -18.41
N ILE A 428 -16.34 3.34 -17.11
CA ILE A 428 -17.32 3.15 -16.03
C ILE A 428 -18.33 4.31 -16.02
N THR A 429 -17.86 5.54 -16.02
CA THR A 429 -18.73 6.71 -15.95
C THR A 429 -19.57 6.85 -17.22
N GLY A 430 -18.97 6.62 -18.40
CA GLY A 430 -19.68 6.64 -19.67
C GLY A 430 -20.76 5.58 -19.75
N SER A 431 -20.55 4.37 -19.25
CA SER A 431 -21.56 3.30 -19.23
C SER A 431 -22.76 3.63 -18.31
N VAL A 432 -22.53 4.38 -17.24
CA VAL A 432 -23.62 4.90 -16.39
C VAL A 432 -24.38 6.00 -17.14
N LEU A 433 -23.68 6.98 -17.71
CA LEU A 433 -24.27 8.09 -18.46
C LEU A 433 -25.02 7.63 -19.72
N ALA A 434 -24.64 6.50 -20.32
CA ALA A 434 -25.33 5.92 -21.48
C ALA A 434 -26.80 5.59 -21.22
N LYS A 435 -27.14 5.33 -19.95
CA LYS A 435 -28.50 5.00 -19.48
C LYS A 435 -29.32 6.22 -19.07
N GLU A 436 -28.70 7.42 -19.01
CA GLU A 436 -29.32 8.67 -18.61
C GLU A 436 -29.69 9.52 -19.82
N ASP A 437 -30.78 10.28 -19.73
CA ASP A 437 -31.21 11.20 -20.80
C ASP A 437 -30.39 12.50 -20.79
N GLY A 438 -30.15 13.08 -21.95
CA GLY A 438 -29.47 14.38 -22.09
C GLY A 438 -27.93 14.31 -21.98
N THR A 439 -27.35 13.13 -22.02
CA THR A 439 -25.91 12.90 -21.89
C THR A 439 -25.13 12.83 -23.21
N LEU A 440 -25.81 13.03 -24.34
CA LEU A 440 -25.27 12.87 -25.70
C LEU A 440 -23.92 13.55 -25.91
N GLU A 441 -23.78 14.84 -25.55
CA GLU A 441 -22.55 15.59 -25.79
C GLU A 441 -21.38 15.09 -24.92
N THR A 442 -21.68 14.71 -23.68
CA THR A 442 -20.66 14.12 -22.79
C THR A 442 -20.18 12.75 -23.32
N LEU A 443 -21.13 11.91 -23.77
CA LEU A 443 -20.78 10.60 -24.37
C LEU A 443 -19.98 10.75 -25.67
N LYS A 444 -20.29 11.76 -26.51
CA LYS A 444 -19.45 12.07 -27.68
C LYS A 444 -18.04 12.47 -27.29
N THR A 445 -17.89 13.30 -26.27
CA THR A 445 -16.58 13.72 -25.78
C THR A 445 -15.77 12.54 -25.26
N ILE A 446 -16.37 11.68 -24.43
CA ILE A 446 -15.73 10.45 -23.93
C ILE A 446 -15.36 9.53 -25.10
N GLY A 447 -16.27 9.30 -26.04
CA GLY A 447 -16.04 8.43 -27.19
C GLY A 447 -14.91 8.91 -28.10
N CYS A 448 -14.88 10.20 -28.43
CA CYS A 448 -13.79 10.80 -29.22
C CYS A 448 -12.43 10.64 -28.51
N PHE A 449 -12.41 10.87 -27.20
CA PHE A 449 -11.20 10.71 -26.40
C PHE A 449 -10.73 9.25 -26.38
N LEU A 450 -11.61 8.30 -26.10
CA LEU A 450 -11.25 6.88 -26.11
C LEU A 450 -10.74 6.42 -27.48
N LEU A 451 -11.34 6.91 -28.59
CA LEU A 451 -10.85 6.66 -29.95
C LEU A 451 -9.45 7.25 -30.20
N GLU A 452 -9.17 8.43 -29.64
CA GLU A 452 -7.85 9.03 -29.72
C GLU A 452 -6.80 8.15 -29.00
N VAL A 453 -7.11 7.69 -27.78
CA VAL A 453 -6.24 6.75 -27.04
C VAL A 453 -6.02 5.45 -27.82
N VAL A 454 -7.07 4.84 -28.35
CA VAL A 454 -6.98 3.61 -29.16
C VAL A 454 -6.03 3.76 -30.33
N THR A 455 -6.03 4.92 -30.98
CA THR A 455 -5.23 5.15 -32.20
C THR A 455 -3.80 5.61 -31.91
N GLN A 456 -3.59 6.37 -30.83
CA GLN A 456 -2.33 7.10 -30.60
C GLN A 456 -1.48 6.50 -29.46
N ASP A 457 -2.08 5.83 -28.45
CA ASP A 457 -1.29 5.35 -27.30
C ASP A 457 -0.27 4.29 -27.71
N PRO A 458 0.99 4.44 -27.27
CA PRO A 458 2.05 3.48 -27.58
C PRO A 458 1.89 2.14 -26.84
N SER A 459 1.20 2.10 -25.70
CA SER A 459 1.01 0.91 -24.87
C SER A 459 -0.20 0.09 -25.31
N LEU A 460 0.01 -1.17 -25.69
CA LEU A 460 -1.11 -2.07 -26.02
C LEU A 460 -2.03 -2.36 -24.82
N VAL A 461 -1.52 -2.27 -23.59
CA VAL A 461 -2.35 -2.42 -22.39
C VAL A 461 -3.36 -1.28 -22.30
N VAL A 462 -2.93 -0.03 -22.49
CA VAL A 462 -3.81 1.14 -22.51
C VAL A 462 -4.79 1.09 -23.68
N VAL A 463 -4.31 0.67 -24.87
CA VAL A 463 -5.16 0.49 -26.05
C VAL A 463 -6.24 -0.58 -25.81
N GLY A 464 -5.88 -1.69 -25.16
CA GLY A 464 -6.82 -2.75 -24.79
C GLY A 464 -7.91 -2.24 -23.86
N GLU A 465 -7.52 -1.55 -22.80
CA GLU A 465 -8.45 -0.94 -21.84
C GLU A 465 -9.38 0.10 -22.51
N ALA A 466 -8.84 0.91 -23.42
CA ALA A 466 -9.64 1.90 -24.15
C ALA A 466 -10.67 1.25 -25.10
N LEU A 467 -10.34 0.11 -25.69
CA LEU A 467 -11.30 -0.66 -26.48
C LEU A 467 -12.39 -1.27 -25.59
N ASP A 468 -12.05 -1.84 -24.46
CA ASP A 468 -13.03 -2.36 -23.48
C ASP A 468 -13.93 -1.23 -22.97
N ALA A 469 -13.37 -0.08 -22.62
CA ALA A 469 -14.15 1.10 -22.24
C ALA A 469 -15.12 1.54 -23.34
N LEU A 470 -14.70 1.52 -24.63
CA LEU A 470 -15.62 1.80 -25.76
C LEU A 470 -16.75 0.77 -25.86
N PHE A 471 -16.45 -0.51 -25.61
CA PHE A 471 -17.48 -1.54 -25.62
C PHE A 471 -18.52 -1.29 -24.52
N ASP A 472 -18.07 -0.99 -23.31
CA ASP A 472 -18.93 -0.75 -22.15
C ASP A 472 -19.82 0.50 -22.33
N VAL A 473 -19.23 1.60 -22.82
CA VAL A 473 -19.95 2.88 -23.01
C VAL A 473 -21.00 2.78 -24.12
N PHE A 474 -20.70 2.08 -25.22
CA PHE A 474 -21.54 2.03 -26.41
C PHE A 474 -22.25 0.69 -26.65
N ALA A 475 -22.30 -0.17 -25.63
CA ALA A 475 -23.01 -1.45 -25.69
C ALA A 475 -24.54 -1.29 -25.62
N ASP A 476 -25.02 -0.32 -24.84
CA ASP A 476 -26.46 -0.13 -24.56
C ASP A 476 -26.76 1.33 -24.27
N GLY A 477 -27.99 1.75 -24.55
CA GLY A 477 -28.48 3.10 -24.27
C GLY A 477 -28.73 3.95 -25.54
N LYS A 478 -29.88 4.61 -25.57
CA LYS A 478 -30.31 5.42 -26.73
C LYS A 478 -29.37 6.60 -27.05
N GLU A 479 -28.88 7.26 -26.00
CA GLU A 479 -27.93 8.37 -26.13
C GLU A 479 -26.57 7.88 -26.60
N ALA A 480 -26.13 6.72 -26.10
CA ALA A 480 -24.87 6.07 -26.53
C ALA A 480 -24.93 5.65 -28.02
N GLU A 481 -26.05 5.04 -28.46
CA GLU A 481 -26.22 4.66 -29.86
C GLU A 481 -26.17 5.89 -30.78
N ARG A 482 -26.85 7.00 -30.41
CA ARG A 482 -26.80 8.26 -31.17
C ARG A 482 -25.39 8.85 -31.19
N ALA A 483 -24.71 8.84 -30.04
CA ALA A 483 -23.35 9.34 -29.95
C ALA A 483 -22.41 8.54 -30.84
N SER A 484 -22.50 7.18 -30.83
CA SER A 484 -21.63 6.29 -31.60
C SER A 484 -21.69 6.58 -33.12
N VAL A 485 -22.89 6.85 -33.64
CA VAL A 485 -23.09 7.23 -35.06
C VAL A 485 -22.51 8.61 -35.36
N GLN A 486 -22.74 9.60 -34.46
CA GLN A 486 -22.23 10.95 -34.67
C GLN A 486 -20.70 11.05 -34.65
N ILE A 487 -20.01 10.26 -33.78
CA ILE A 487 -18.53 10.21 -33.74
C ILE A 487 -17.94 9.26 -34.79
N LYS A 488 -18.76 8.62 -35.62
CA LYS A 488 -18.36 7.64 -36.66
C LYS A 488 -17.58 6.46 -36.07
N LEU A 489 -18.01 5.97 -34.89
CA LEU A 489 -17.34 4.92 -34.12
C LEU A 489 -17.09 3.65 -34.99
N LEU A 490 -18.11 3.20 -35.74
CA LEU A 490 -18.01 2.01 -36.60
C LEU A 490 -16.88 2.13 -37.63
N SER A 491 -16.78 3.26 -38.32
CA SER A 491 -15.73 3.49 -39.32
C SER A 491 -14.35 3.44 -38.71
N ALA A 492 -14.17 4.16 -37.59
CA ALA A 492 -12.90 4.21 -36.87
C ALA A 492 -12.45 2.82 -36.38
N LEU A 493 -13.35 2.02 -35.83
CA LEU A 493 -13.04 0.67 -35.35
C LEU A 493 -12.72 -0.30 -36.50
N LYS A 494 -13.40 -0.20 -37.64
CA LYS A 494 -13.08 -1.00 -38.83
C LYS A 494 -11.68 -0.69 -39.38
N GLU A 495 -11.29 0.56 -39.40
CA GLU A 495 -9.95 0.99 -39.82
C GLU A 495 -8.89 0.54 -38.82
N PHE A 496 -9.19 0.59 -37.52
CA PHE A 496 -8.24 0.22 -36.46
C PHE A 496 -8.05 -1.30 -36.29
N GLN A 497 -9.07 -2.11 -36.55
CA GLN A 497 -9.02 -3.57 -36.34
C GLN A 497 -7.79 -4.28 -36.96
N PRO A 498 -7.39 -4.04 -38.24
CA PRO A 498 -6.18 -4.63 -38.80
C PRO A 498 -4.90 -4.06 -38.15
N VAL A 499 -4.90 -2.79 -37.75
CA VAL A 499 -3.77 -2.14 -37.09
C VAL A 499 -3.51 -2.78 -35.73
N PHE A 500 -4.55 -3.02 -34.95
CA PHE A 500 -4.47 -3.69 -33.65
C PHE A 500 -3.87 -5.09 -33.76
N LYS A 501 -4.32 -5.89 -34.72
CA LYS A 501 -3.75 -7.21 -35.00
C LYS A 501 -2.25 -7.16 -35.35
N MET A 502 -1.83 -6.15 -36.13
CA MET A 502 -0.43 -5.94 -36.46
C MET A 502 0.40 -5.50 -35.24
N LYS A 503 -0.11 -4.60 -34.39
CA LYS A 503 0.57 -4.16 -33.17
C LYS A 503 0.84 -5.35 -32.24
N ILE A 504 -0.16 -6.20 -31.97
CA ILE A 504 0.00 -7.41 -31.12
C ILE A 504 1.07 -8.36 -31.70
N ARG A 505 1.07 -8.57 -33.03
CA ARG A 505 2.06 -9.45 -33.66
C ARG A 505 3.48 -8.87 -33.60
N LYS A 506 3.62 -7.56 -33.76
CA LYS A 506 4.91 -6.86 -33.79
C LYS A 506 5.59 -6.84 -32.41
N GLU A 507 4.82 -6.64 -31.34
CA GLU A 507 5.37 -6.54 -29.99
C GLU A 507 5.78 -7.90 -29.40
N GLY A 508 5.17 -9.00 -29.87
CA GLY A 508 5.48 -10.35 -29.43
C GLY A 508 4.83 -10.69 -28.08
N ARG A 509 4.48 -11.96 -27.91
CA ARG A 509 3.76 -12.43 -26.69
C ARG A 509 4.65 -12.44 -25.44
N SER A 510 5.96 -12.59 -25.60
CA SER A 510 6.91 -12.65 -24.47
C SER A 510 7.07 -11.35 -23.68
N LYS A 511 6.51 -10.24 -24.17
CA LYS A 511 6.57 -8.92 -23.51
C LYS A 511 5.52 -8.76 -22.42
N TYR A 512 4.48 -9.59 -22.42
CA TYR A 512 3.31 -9.46 -21.58
C TYR A 512 3.17 -10.64 -20.62
N SER A 513 2.61 -10.39 -19.43
CA SER A 513 2.24 -11.47 -18.51
C SER A 513 1.11 -12.33 -19.10
N PRO A 514 0.92 -13.58 -18.62
CA PRO A 514 -0.19 -14.43 -19.05
C PRO A 514 -1.56 -13.74 -18.94
N ASP A 515 -1.80 -13.00 -17.85
CA ASP A 515 -3.05 -12.27 -17.62
C ASP A 515 -3.25 -11.15 -18.63
N GLN A 516 -2.21 -10.36 -18.91
CA GLN A 516 -2.25 -9.30 -19.94
C GLN A 516 -2.53 -9.88 -21.33
N LEU A 517 -1.97 -11.05 -21.65
CA LEU A 517 -2.24 -11.74 -22.92
C LEU A 517 -3.69 -12.21 -23.01
N CYS A 518 -4.23 -12.75 -21.91
CA CYS A 518 -5.63 -13.17 -21.84
C CYS A 518 -6.56 -11.97 -22.09
N VAL A 519 -6.33 -10.84 -21.45
CA VAL A 519 -7.08 -9.59 -21.67
C VAL A 519 -6.99 -9.16 -23.14
N LEU A 520 -5.79 -9.10 -23.73
CA LEU A 520 -5.61 -8.69 -25.13
C LEU A 520 -6.29 -9.62 -26.14
N ASP A 521 -6.28 -10.94 -25.90
CA ASP A 521 -6.98 -11.90 -26.75
C ASP A 521 -8.51 -11.77 -26.62
N ASN A 522 -9.04 -11.52 -25.41
CA ASN A 522 -10.45 -11.21 -25.17
C ASN A 522 -10.90 -9.93 -25.88
N VAL A 523 -10.13 -8.84 -25.71
CA VAL A 523 -10.41 -7.57 -26.38
C VAL A 523 -10.43 -7.73 -27.91
N LYS A 524 -9.50 -8.48 -28.48
CA LYS A 524 -9.46 -8.76 -29.92
C LYS A 524 -10.68 -9.54 -30.42
N MET A 525 -11.21 -10.44 -29.61
CA MET A 525 -12.41 -11.21 -29.92
C MET A 525 -13.66 -10.31 -29.80
N ASN A 526 -13.74 -9.54 -28.71
CA ASN A 526 -14.83 -8.62 -28.45
C ASN A 526 -14.91 -7.51 -29.50
N LEU A 527 -13.78 -6.99 -29.99
CA LEU A 527 -13.74 -5.99 -31.04
C LEU A 527 -14.49 -6.46 -32.32
N ARG A 528 -14.34 -7.73 -32.70
CA ARG A 528 -15.08 -8.28 -33.86
C ARG A 528 -16.58 -8.31 -33.62
N ARG A 529 -17.00 -8.75 -32.42
CA ARG A 529 -18.41 -8.82 -32.03
C ARG A 529 -19.02 -7.43 -31.96
N PHE A 530 -18.28 -6.51 -31.39
CA PHE A 530 -18.72 -5.12 -31.23
C PHE A 530 -18.84 -4.37 -32.56
N VAL A 531 -17.92 -4.56 -33.50
CA VAL A 531 -18.05 -4.02 -34.87
C VAL A 531 -19.32 -4.53 -35.54
N ALA A 532 -19.64 -5.82 -35.45
CA ALA A 532 -20.87 -6.39 -36.00
C ALA A 532 -22.12 -5.81 -35.31
N TYR A 533 -22.08 -5.60 -34.01
CA TYR A 533 -23.18 -4.95 -33.28
C TYR A 533 -23.39 -3.51 -33.76
N GLN A 534 -22.32 -2.70 -33.85
CA GLN A 534 -22.40 -1.31 -34.31
C GLN A 534 -22.92 -1.18 -35.77
N GLU A 535 -22.68 -2.18 -36.62
CA GLU A 535 -23.31 -2.23 -37.96
C GLU A 535 -24.83 -2.36 -37.89
N THR A 536 -25.38 -3.07 -36.92
CA THR A 536 -26.82 -3.19 -36.71
C THR A 536 -27.41 -1.91 -36.15
N VAL A 537 -26.69 -1.23 -35.24
CA VAL A 537 -27.08 0.06 -34.66
C VAL A 537 -27.16 1.13 -35.77
N GLU A 538 -26.09 1.26 -36.57
CA GLU A 538 -26.03 2.25 -37.65
C GLU A 538 -27.15 2.03 -38.67
N LYS A 539 -27.42 0.79 -39.10
CA LYS A 539 -28.53 0.45 -39.99
C LYS A 539 -29.88 0.84 -39.40
N ARG A 540 -30.11 0.58 -38.11
CA ARG A 540 -31.36 0.89 -37.40
C ARG A 540 -31.60 2.40 -37.29
N LEU A 541 -30.58 3.20 -37.11
CA LEU A 541 -30.69 4.64 -36.93
C LEU A 541 -30.69 5.42 -38.26
N THR A 542 -30.26 4.78 -39.37
CA THR A 542 -30.26 5.40 -40.72
C THR A 542 -31.48 5.01 -41.56
N THR A 543 -32.24 3.98 -41.16
CA THR A 543 -33.55 3.62 -41.70
C THR A 543 -34.68 4.34 -40.98
#